data_3e12c6c097d993d9ee45cd793f6d600e
#
_entry.id   3e12c6c097d993d9ee45cd793f6d600e
#
_cell.length_a   1.000
_cell.length_b   1.000
_cell.length_c   1.000
_cell.angle_alpha   90.00
_cell.angle_beta   90.00
_cell.angle_gamma   90.00
#
_symmetry.space_group_name_H-M   'P 1'
#
loop_
_entity.id
_entity.type
_entity.pdbx_description
1 polymer ?
#
loop_
_entity_poly.entity_id
_entity_poly.type
_entity_poly.pdbx_seq_one_letter_code
_entity_poly.pdbx_strand_id
1 'polypeptide(L)'
;MKKIQKFVMAFLLGAMTLGFSACSDDNGVEEKFELPEIGQATTKINSSDKDMEKVTKNYVQNVVYPTYQALAANARTLYSASQTLYKAAEAGTMTQSHIDAACEAFKNTRREWERSEAFLFGSASDNELDPHIDSWPLDRKELKNALTSQTLIAGFKGDDPAKFVSENNTKFQSVLGFHGMEFVLFRNGKNRTAEALKANDTEEGMTSVKGIDELAFLQAVAADVKNITALLEFTWMGSAASNETKSVLSNASYVFTSLRYNGLAANGTMCYGQHLLSPSATTGYHSWQGTMNQIFIGGCDNICAEVADQKLGQAYRVATGNAGVTEDGERESIDYIESPYSHRSFIDYQDNIYSIKNSLYGTRDVNATTPAENSMMSLLKKMNYSGLNDLSNALNNAIQTLETAKNSGKSFVEEPGAQRVKDCIDAVSNLSEELNKAATWINLQDAI
;
A
#
# COMPACT_ATOMS: atom_id res chain seq x y z
N MET A 1 -11.81 27.02 0.61
CA MET A 1 -10.83 26.25 -0.19
C MET A 1 -10.01 25.45 0.81
N LYS A 2 -10.47 24.24 1.12
CA LYS A 2 -9.73 23.32 2.00
C LYS A 2 -8.58 22.73 1.18
N LYS A 3 -7.36 22.83 1.71
CA LYS A 3 -6.17 22.25 1.13
C LYS A 3 -6.33 20.72 1.12
N ILE A 4 -6.16 20.14 -0.04
CA ILE A 4 -6.02 18.68 -0.21
C ILE A 4 -4.83 18.27 0.63
N GLN A 5 -5.04 17.41 1.63
CA GLN A 5 -3.98 16.81 2.40
C GLN A 5 -3.10 16.00 1.46
N LYS A 6 -1.92 16.52 1.18
CA LYS A 6 -0.85 15.75 0.58
C LYS A 6 -0.18 14.98 1.70
N PHE A 7 -0.41 13.69 1.76
CA PHE A 7 0.49 12.80 2.49
C PHE A 7 1.87 12.88 1.82
N VAL A 8 2.66 13.84 2.24
CA VAL A 8 4.08 13.85 1.94
C VAL A 8 4.74 13.05 3.02
N MET A 9 5.00 11.78 2.73
CA MET A 9 5.94 10.98 3.49
C MET A 9 7.26 11.75 3.55
N ALA A 10 7.54 12.37 4.67
CA ALA A 10 8.82 13.03 4.91
C ALA A 10 9.89 11.94 5.06
N PHE A 11 10.56 11.61 3.97
CA PHE A 11 11.84 10.91 4.04
C PHE A 11 12.82 11.79 4.80
N LEU A 12 13.06 11.51 6.07
CA LEU A 12 14.19 12.02 6.83
C LEU A 12 15.47 11.42 6.24
N LEU A 13 15.94 12.02 5.15
CA LEU A 13 17.34 11.91 4.76
C LEU A 13 18.14 12.64 5.84
N GLY A 14 18.73 11.90 6.76
CA GLY A 14 19.76 12.39 7.67
C GLY A 14 20.98 12.84 6.89
N ALA A 15 20.96 14.05 6.33
CA ALA A 15 22.15 14.71 5.85
C ALA A 15 22.93 15.21 7.05
N MET A 16 24.00 14.50 7.42
CA MET A 16 25.05 15.07 8.28
C MET A 16 25.71 16.23 7.51
N THR A 17 25.27 17.45 7.79
CA THR A 17 26.00 18.64 7.38
C THR A 17 27.22 18.80 8.30
N LEU A 18 28.37 18.40 7.81
CA LEU A 18 29.63 18.86 8.36
C LEU A 18 29.74 20.37 8.04
N GLY A 19 29.63 21.19 9.09
CA GLY A 19 29.83 22.62 9.00
C GLY A 19 31.26 22.94 8.66
N PHE A 20 31.51 23.54 7.50
CA PHE A 20 32.74 24.25 7.24
C PHE A 20 32.53 25.72 7.52
N SER A 21 33.22 26.21 8.56
CA SER A 21 33.41 27.62 8.83
C SER A 21 34.29 28.23 7.74
N ALA A 22 33.75 29.13 6.94
CA ALA A 22 34.56 29.92 6.02
C ALA A 22 35.12 31.12 6.79
N CYS A 23 36.44 31.14 7.03
CA CYS A 23 37.19 32.37 7.26
C CYS A 23 37.71 32.86 5.91
N SER A 24 37.34 34.08 5.58
CA SER A 24 37.91 34.83 4.47
C SER A 24 39.32 35.29 4.84
N ASP A 25 40.33 35.01 4.01
CA ASP A 25 41.45 35.89 3.77
C ASP A 25 41.96 35.76 2.35
N ASP A 26 42.06 36.92 1.74
CA ASP A 26 42.41 37.21 0.36
C ASP A 26 43.91 37.03 0.16
N ASN A 27 44.37 36.12 -0.70
CA ASN A 27 45.62 36.24 -1.42
C ASN A 27 45.64 35.23 -2.60
N GLY A 28 45.67 35.78 -3.82
CA GLY A 28 45.58 35.00 -5.04
C GLY A 28 46.79 34.09 -5.26
N VAL A 29 46.48 32.83 -5.46
CA VAL A 29 47.26 31.89 -6.28
C VAL A 29 46.25 31.04 -7.02
N GLU A 30 46.22 31.13 -8.36
CA GLU A 30 45.46 30.17 -9.18
C GLU A 30 46.13 28.80 -9.12
N GLU A 31 45.72 27.97 -8.15
CA GLU A 31 45.98 26.54 -8.26
C GLU A 31 44.91 25.90 -9.17
N LYS A 32 45.38 25.40 -10.30
CA LYS A 32 44.59 24.52 -11.18
C LYS A 32 44.18 23.30 -10.36
N PHE A 33 42.90 23.23 -10.02
CA PHE A 33 42.30 22.05 -9.44
C PHE A 33 42.24 20.94 -10.50
N GLU A 34 43.23 20.06 -10.51
CA GLU A 34 43.17 18.82 -11.28
C GLU A 34 42.21 17.88 -10.54
N LEU A 35 41.07 17.58 -11.18
CA LEU A 35 40.19 16.54 -10.74
C LEU A 35 40.99 15.23 -10.64
N PRO A 36 40.98 14.51 -9.51
CA PRO A 36 41.60 13.19 -9.47
C PRO A 36 40.93 12.33 -10.52
N GLU A 37 41.71 11.62 -11.34
CA GLU A 37 41.19 10.57 -12.23
C GLU A 37 40.39 9.60 -11.38
N ILE A 38 39.09 9.52 -11.63
CA ILE A 38 38.22 8.49 -11.08
C ILE A 38 38.67 7.19 -11.74
N GLY A 39 39.64 6.51 -11.10
CA GLY A 39 39.96 5.14 -11.45
C GLY A 39 38.67 4.33 -11.42
N GLN A 40 38.39 3.59 -12.48
CA GLN A 40 37.30 2.61 -12.47
C GLN A 40 37.57 1.69 -11.28
N ALA A 41 36.87 1.95 -10.16
CA ALA A 41 36.84 1.04 -9.05
C ALA A 41 36.17 -0.23 -9.56
N THR A 42 36.96 -1.22 -9.91
CA THR A 42 36.50 -2.59 -9.99
C THR A 42 36.12 -2.96 -8.56
N THR A 43 34.87 -2.70 -8.22
CA THR A 43 34.29 -3.10 -6.93
C THR A 43 34.47 -4.60 -6.85
N LYS A 44 35.38 -5.06 -5.98
CA LYS A 44 35.42 -6.48 -5.61
C LYS A 44 34.07 -6.76 -4.98
N ILE A 45 33.19 -7.44 -5.73
CA ILE A 45 31.88 -7.86 -5.21
C ILE A 45 32.17 -8.77 -4.01
N ASN A 46 31.91 -8.26 -2.82
CA ASN A 46 32.07 -8.98 -1.57
C ASN A 46 31.14 -10.22 -1.57
N SER A 47 31.45 -11.26 -0.81
CA SER A 47 30.57 -12.44 -0.72
C SER A 47 29.18 -12.10 -0.15
N SER A 48 29.09 -11.10 0.71
CA SER A 48 27.83 -10.58 1.25
C SER A 48 26.97 -9.90 0.18
N ASP A 49 27.56 -9.14 -0.74
CA ASP A 49 26.83 -8.49 -1.84
C ASP A 49 26.15 -9.50 -2.76
N LYS A 50 26.83 -10.62 -3.08
CA LYS A 50 26.25 -11.70 -3.88
C LYS A 50 25.06 -12.38 -3.18
N ASP A 51 25.09 -12.48 -1.87
CA ASP A 51 23.97 -13.05 -1.11
C ASP A 51 22.81 -12.05 -1.04
N MET A 52 23.07 -10.75 -0.83
CA MET A 52 22.06 -9.71 -0.88
C MET A 52 21.41 -9.59 -2.27
N GLU A 53 22.20 -9.70 -3.34
CA GLU A 53 21.69 -9.77 -4.72
C GLU A 53 20.70 -10.92 -4.90
N LYS A 54 21.05 -12.14 -4.45
CA LYS A 54 20.18 -13.32 -4.54
C LYS A 54 18.90 -13.13 -3.74
N VAL A 55 19.00 -12.58 -2.55
CA VAL A 55 17.85 -12.29 -1.68
C VAL A 55 16.93 -11.24 -2.31
N THR A 56 17.50 -10.14 -2.82
CA THR A 56 16.72 -9.12 -3.52
C THR A 56 16.04 -9.68 -4.76
N LYS A 57 16.74 -10.52 -5.52
CA LYS A 57 16.16 -11.17 -6.70
C LYS A 57 15.00 -12.08 -6.32
N ASN A 58 15.15 -12.88 -5.28
CA ASN A 58 14.08 -13.74 -4.77
C ASN A 58 12.89 -12.90 -4.29
N TYR A 59 13.13 -11.83 -3.53
CA TYR A 59 12.11 -10.89 -3.06
C TYR A 59 11.31 -10.28 -4.23
N VAL A 60 12.00 -9.73 -5.22
CA VAL A 60 11.35 -9.11 -6.38
C VAL A 60 10.55 -10.15 -7.18
N GLN A 61 11.14 -11.31 -7.49
CA GLN A 61 10.56 -12.31 -8.38
C GLN A 61 9.50 -13.20 -7.74
N ASN A 62 9.62 -13.51 -6.45
CA ASN A 62 8.76 -14.47 -5.77
C ASN A 62 7.82 -13.84 -4.74
N VAL A 63 7.97 -12.55 -4.43
CA VAL A 63 7.07 -11.83 -3.53
C VAL A 63 6.40 -10.66 -4.26
N VAL A 64 7.16 -9.64 -4.69
CA VAL A 64 6.58 -8.41 -5.23
C VAL A 64 5.82 -8.65 -6.54
N TYR A 65 6.50 -9.24 -7.53
CA TYR A 65 5.90 -9.47 -8.85
C TYR A 65 4.62 -10.31 -8.79
N PRO A 66 4.61 -11.50 -8.15
CA PRO A 66 3.40 -12.30 -8.10
C PRO A 66 2.29 -11.68 -7.25
N THR A 67 2.61 -10.77 -6.31
CA THR A 67 1.60 -10.04 -5.54
C THR A 67 0.89 -9.02 -6.43
N TYR A 68 1.63 -8.18 -7.16
CA TYR A 68 1.01 -7.23 -8.08
C TYR A 68 0.30 -7.91 -9.25
N GLN A 69 0.79 -9.05 -9.73
CA GLN A 69 0.07 -9.87 -10.73
C GLN A 69 -1.26 -10.39 -10.19
N ALA A 70 -1.27 -10.89 -8.95
CA ALA A 70 -2.50 -11.37 -8.31
C ALA A 70 -3.47 -10.21 -8.03
N LEU A 71 -2.97 -9.06 -7.59
CA LEU A 71 -3.76 -7.85 -7.38
C LEU A 71 -4.45 -7.41 -8.67
N ALA A 72 -3.70 -7.27 -9.77
CA ALA A 72 -4.25 -6.90 -11.08
C ALA A 72 -5.26 -7.93 -11.61
N ALA A 73 -5.02 -9.24 -11.39
CA ALA A 73 -5.95 -10.29 -11.78
C ALA A 73 -7.26 -10.23 -10.98
N ASN A 74 -7.18 -10.05 -9.67
CA ASN A 74 -8.34 -9.92 -8.80
C ASN A 74 -9.13 -8.62 -9.09
N ALA A 75 -8.45 -7.51 -9.39
CA ALA A 75 -9.11 -6.26 -9.77
C ALA A 75 -9.89 -6.38 -11.10
N ARG A 76 -9.40 -7.16 -12.07
CA ARG A 76 -10.17 -7.50 -13.28
C ARG A 76 -11.45 -8.27 -12.92
N THR A 77 -11.37 -9.21 -11.99
CA THR A 77 -12.52 -9.98 -11.50
C THR A 77 -13.50 -9.08 -10.74
N LEU A 78 -13.01 -8.18 -9.90
CA LEU A 78 -13.82 -7.19 -9.17
C LEU A 78 -14.59 -6.29 -10.14
N TYR A 79 -13.91 -5.75 -11.15
CA TYR A 79 -14.57 -4.95 -12.19
C TYR A 79 -15.65 -5.74 -12.92
N SER A 80 -15.36 -6.96 -13.35
CA SER A 80 -16.34 -7.82 -14.05
C SER A 80 -17.57 -8.12 -13.19
N ALA A 81 -17.38 -8.43 -11.91
CA ALA A 81 -18.47 -8.68 -10.97
C ALA A 81 -19.30 -7.40 -10.70
N SER A 82 -18.66 -6.27 -10.50
CA SER A 82 -19.29 -4.97 -10.29
C SER A 82 -20.10 -4.52 -11.51
N GLN A 83 -19.57 -4.70 -12.72
CA GLN A 83 -20.26 -4.40 -13.96
C GLN A 83 -21.47 -5.32 -14.16
N THR A 84 -21.33 -6.61 -13.85
CA THR A 84 -22.44 -7.58 -13.93
C THR A 84 -23.54 -7.21 -12.94
N LEU A 85 -23.19 -6.85 -11.72
CA LEU A 85 -24.13 -6.38 -10.70
C LEU A 85 -24.87 -5.12 -11.16
N TYR A 86 -24.16 -4.12 -11.66
CA TYR A 86 -24.75 -2.89 -12.16
C TYR A 86 -25.73 -3.15 -13.32
N LYS A 87 -25.31 -3.92 -14.34
CA LYS A 87 -26.17 -4.29 -15.48
C LYS A 87 -27.42 -5.07 -15.06
N ALA A 88 -27.29 -5.99 -14.09
CA ALA A 88 -28.43 -6.70 -13.54
C ALA A 88 -29.40 -5.79 -12.80
N ALA A 89 -28.90 -4.76 -12.13
CA ALA A 89 -29.73 -3.76 -11.49
C ALA A 89 -30.48 -2.89 -12.52
N GLU A 90 -29.80 -2.42 -13.58
CA GLU A 90 -30.44 -1.69 -14.69
C GLU A 90 -31.54 -2.50 -15.36
N ALA A 91 -31.32 -3.79 -15.56
CA ALA A 91 -32.29 -4.70 -16.15
C ALA A 91 -33.42 -5.12 -15.19
N GLY A 92 -33.37 -4.72 -13.91
CA GLY A 92 -34.33 -5.15 -12.89
C GLY A 92 -34.20 -6.62 -12.47
N THR A 93 -33.11 -7.30 -12.82
CA THR A 93 -32.86 -8.73 -12.57
C THR A 93 -31.83 -8.99 -11.47
N MET A 94 -31.45 -7.95 -10.74
CA MET A 94 -30.46 -8.05 -9.65
C MET A 94 -30.92 -9.03 -8.56
N THR A 95 -30.02 -9.94 -8.20
CA THR A 95 -30.18 -10.93 -7.14
C THR A 95 -29.09 -10.79 -6.07
N GLN A 96 -29.28 -11.43 -4.91
CA GLN A 96 -28.26 -11.47 -3.86
C GLN A 96 -26.95 -12.10 -4.36
N SER A 97 -27.00 -13.10 -5.22
CA SER A 97 -25.80 -13.75 -5.77
C SER A 97 -24.90 -12.78 -6.58
N HIS A 98 -25.47 -11.79 -7.26
CA HIS A 98 -24.66 -10.77 -7.94
C HIS A 98 -23.88 -9.89 -6.93
N ILE A 99 -24.52 -9.53 -5.82
CA ILE A 99 -23.91 -8.75 -4.75
C ILE A 99 -22.83 -9.56 -4.06
N ASP A 100 -23.13 -10.80 -3.69
CA ASP A 100 -22.18 -11.68 -3.00
C ASP A 100 -20.94 -11.95 -3.87
N ALA A 101 -21.10 -12.08 -5.18
CA ALA A 101 -19.98 -12.21 -6.11
C ALA A 101 -19.10 -10.96 -6.15
N ALA A 102 -19.71 -9.75 -6.16
CA ALA A 102 -18.96 -8.50 -6.09
C ALA A 102 -18.25 -8.32 -4.75
N CYS A 103 -18.91 -8.66 -3.63
CA CYS A 103 -18.32 -8.64 -2.30
C CYS A 103 -17.13 -9.60 -2.17
N GLU A 104 -17.22 -10.80 -2.73
CA GLU A 104 -16.13 -11.77 -2.69
C GLU A 104 -14.94 -11.31 -3.55
N ALA A 105 -15.21 -10.78 -4.74
CA ALA A 105 -14.19 -10.20 -5.60
C ALA A 105 -13.49 -9.00 -4.93
N PHE A 106 -14.24 -8.14 -4.23
CA PHE A 106 -13.69 -7.06 -3.42
C PHE A 106 -12.75 -7.59 -2.34
N LYS A 107 -13.19 -8.55 -1.52
CA LYS A 107 -12.36 -9.14 -0.45
C LYS A 107 -11.06 -9.74 -0.98
N ASN A 108 -11.11 -10.40 -2.14
CA ASN A 108 -9.94 -11.00 -2.76
C ASN A 108 -8.97 -9.94 -3.30
N THR A 109 -9.48 -8.85 -3.88
CA THR A 109 -8.65 -7.74 -4.37
C THR A 109 -8.03 -6.98 -3.20
N ARG A 110 -8.83 -6.64 -2.19
CA ARG A 110 -8.36 -5.96 -0.96
C ARG A 110 -7.25 -6.76 -0.28
N ARG A 111 -7.39 -8.06 -0.12
CA ARG A 111 -6.37 -8.93 0.46
C ARG A 111 -5.02 -8.83 -0.26
N GLU A 112 -4.99 -8.79 -1.58
CA GLU A 112 -3.74 -8.68 -2.33
C GLU A 112 -3.15 -7.28 -2.23
N TRP A 113 -3.98 -6.26 -2.10
CA TRP A 113 -3.54 -4.90 -1.81
C TRP A 113 -2.88 -4.83 -0.44
N GLU A 114 -3.54 -5.26 0.63
CA GLU A 114 -3.00 -5.30 1.99
C GLU A 114 -1.68 -6.10 2.08
N ARG A 115 -1.58 -7.18 1.30
CA ARG A 115 -0.34 -7.97 1.18
C ARG A 115 0.74 -7.31 0.33
N SER A 116 0.51 -6.14 -0.20
CA SER A 116 1.52 -5.31 -0.88
C SER A 116 2.03 -4.14 -0.05
N GLU A 117 1.48 -3.92 1.13
CA GLU A 117 1.77 -2.77 1.98
C GLU A 117 3.26 -2.64 2.38
N ALA A 118 3.97 -3.77 2.56
CA ALA A 118 5.42 -3.74 2.83
C ALA A 118 6.27 -3.35 1.61
N PHE A 119 5.69 -3.00 0.46
CA PHE A 119 6.42 -2.56 -0.74
C PHE A 119 5.66 -1.51 -1.56
N LEU A 120 4.94 -0.62 -0.87
CA LEU A 120 4.36 0.58 -1.49
C LEU A 120 5.43 1.57 -1.94
N PHE A 121 6.64 1.50 -1.40
CA PHE A 121 7.77 2.27 -1.92
C PHE A 121 7.96 2.01 -3.43
N GLY A 122 8.42 3.01 -4.14
CA GLY A 122 8.51 2.94 -5.60
C GLY A 122 7.22 3.41 -6.26
N SER A 123 6.63 2.64 -7.18
CA SER A 123 5.55 3.13 -8.05
C SER A 123 4.30 3.58 -7.29
N ALA A 124 3.90 2.88 -6.24
CA ALA A 124 2.69 3.23 -5.50
C ALA A 124 2.82 4.63 -4.86
N SER A 125 3.96 4.89 -4.20
CA SER A 125 4.24 6.19 -3.57
C SER A 125 4.66 7.26 -4.57
N ASP A 126 5.60 6.94 -5.49
CA ASP A 126 6.17 7.93 -6.41
C ASP A 126 5.15 8.51 -7.39
N ASN A 127 4.14 7.74 -7.73
CA ASN A 127 3.09 8.11 -8.67
C ASN A 127 1.73 8.40 -8.01
N GLU A 128 1.69 8.49 -6.67
CA GLU A 128 0.47 8.76 -5.90
C GLU A 128 -0.66 7.74 -6.20
N LEU A 129 -0.30 6.47 -6.50
CA LEU A 129 -1.28 5.43 -6.82
C LEU A 129 -1.92 4.85 -5.56
N ASP A 130 -1.18 4.82 -4.45
CA ASP A 130 -1.67 4.43 -3.15
C ASP A 130 -2.83 5.33 -2.69
N PRO A 131 -2.68 6.63 -2.49
CA PRO A 131 -3.80 7.49 -2.08
C PRO A 131 -4.91 7.59 -3.13
N HIS A 132 -4.68 7.14 -4.37
CA HIS A 132 -5.71 7.08 -5.39
C HIS A 132 -6.68 5.91 -5.20
N ILE A 133 -6.17 4.74 -4.81
CA ILE A 133 -6.99 3.52 -4.67
C ILE A 133 -7.29 3.14 -3.22
N ASP A 134 -6.64 3.78 -2.25
CA ASP A 134 -6.78 3.47 -0.82
C ASP A 134 -6.87 4.73 0.06
N SER A 135 -7.59 5.75 -0.39
CA SER A 135 -7.78 6.98 0.37
C SER A 135 -8.72 6.77 1.54
N TRP A 136 -8.24 6.97 2.77
CA TRP A 136 -9.03 6.86 4.00
C TRP A 136 -8.64 7.95 5.03
N PRO A 137 -9.48 8.29 6.01
CA PRO A 137 -10.86 7.83 6.15
C PRO A 137 -11.77 8.33 5.03
N LEU A 138 -12.82 7.56 4.72
CA LEU A 138 -13.79 7.90 3.68
C LEU A 138 -14.51 9.22 3.99
N ASP A 139 -14.43 10.21 3.11
CA ASP A 139 -15.21 11.45 3.24
C ASP A 139 -16.68 11.19 2.85
N ARG A 140 -17.53 10.92 3.85
CA ARG A 140 -18.96 10.66 3.66
C ARG A 140 -19.72 11.82 3.01
N LYS A 141 -19.28 13.06 3.21
CA LYS A 141 -19.90 14.25 2.60
C LYS A 141 -19.54 14.31 1.12
N GLU A 142 -18.29 14.07 0.78
CA GLU A 142 -17.86 14.03 -0.62
C GLU A 142 -18.51 12.85 -1.35
N LEU A 143 -18.58 11.67 -0.73
CA LEU A 143 -19.28 10.51 -1.28
C LEU A 143 -20.75 10.82 -1.57
N LYS A 144 -21.46 11.44 -0.62
CA LYS A 144 -22.85 11.89 -0.86
C LYS A 144 -22.94 12.83 -2.05
N ASN A 145 -22.05 13.81 -2.15
CA ASN A 145 -22.03 14.74 -3.28
C ASN A 145 -21.80 14.00 -4.60
N ALA A 146 -20.86 13.05 -4.64
CA ALA A 146 -20.61 12.22 -5.83
C ALA A 146 -21.85 11.40 -6.22
N LEU A 147 -22.54 10.79 -5.25
CA LEU A 147 -23.68 9.90 -5.45
C LEU A 147 -25.03 10.64 -5.65
N THR A 148 -25.06 11.95 -5.53
CA THR A 148 -26.27 12.77 -5.79
C THR A 148 -26.07 13.79 -6.91
N SER A 149 -24.86 13.99 -7.39
CA SER A 149 -24.55 14.88 -8.51
C SER A 149 -24.96 14.23 -9.83
N GLN A 150 -25.96 14.77 -10.51
CA GLN A 150 -26.41 14.25 -11.80
C GLN A 150 -25.30 14.19 -12.86
N THR A 151 -24.40 15.17 -12.85
CA THR A 151 -23.24 15.21 -13.77
C THR A 151 -22.26 14.06 -13.50
N LEU A 152 -21.92 13.81 -12.21
CA LEU A 152 -21.00 12.73 -11.86
C LEU A 152 -21.63 11.35 -12.11
N ILE A 153 -22.90 11.18 -11.73
CA ILE A 153 -23.66 9.95 -12.00
C ILE A 153 -23.75 9.66 -13.50
N ALA A 154 -23.97 10.67 -14.33
CA ALA A 154 -23.98 10.50 -15.79
C ALA A 154 -22.61 10.02 -16.31
N GLY A 155 -21.51 10.52 -15.74
CA GLY A 155 -20.16 10.06 -16.06
C GLY A 155 -19.89 8.63 -15.62
N PHE A 156 -20.34 8.23 -14.41
CA PHE A 156 -20.22 6.84 -13.92
C PHE A 156 -21.03 5.84 -14.75
N LYS A 157 -22.09 6.29 -15.41
CA LYS A 157 -22.95 5.52 -16.32
C LYS A 157 -22.52 5.59 -17.79
N GLY A 158 -21.51 6.40 -18.10
CA GLY A 158 -21.03 6.62 -19.47
C GLY A 158 -20.33 5.40 -20.08
N ASP A 159 -19.94 5.52 -21.35
CA ASP A 159 -19.33 4.43 -22.11
C ASP A 159 -17.93 4.03 -21.60
N ASP A 160 -17.17 5.00 -21.05
CA ASP A 160 -15.84 4.74 -20.45
C ASP A 160 -15.80 5.36 -19.03
N PRO A 161 -16.40 4.69 -18.04
CA PRO A 161 -16.49 5.21 -16.69
C PRO A 161 -15.12 5.30 -15.99
N ALA A 162 -14.15 4.44 -16.33
CA ALA A 162 -12.81 4.50 -15.77
C ALA A 162 -12.07 5.77 -16.25
N LYS A 163 -12.18 6.10 -17.52
CA LYS A 163 -11.62 7.35 -18.06
C LYS A 163 -12.24 8.56 -17.40
N PHE A 164 -13.58 8.55 -17.24
CA PHE A 164 -14.27 9.62 -16.53
C PHE A 164 -13.77 9.80 -15.10
N VAL A 165 -13.56 8.70 -14.35
CA VAL A 165 -13.01 8.73 -12.99
C VAL A 165 -11.60 9.35 -13.02
N SER A 166 -10.71 8.84 -13.86
CA SER A 166 -9.33 9.34 -13.99
C SER A 166 -9.27 10.84 -14.32
N GLU A 167 -10.07 11.32 -15.28
CA GLU A 167 -10.08 12.74 -15.71
C GLU A 167 -10.75 13.69 -14.70
N ASN A 168 -11.51 13.16 -13.76
CA ASN A 168 -12.27 13.95 -12.76
C ASN A 168 -11.89 13.63 -11.32
N ASN A 169 -10.83 12.87 -11.08
CA ASN A 169 -10.42 12.39 -9.76
C ASN A 169 -10.34 13.50 -8.69
N THR A 170 -9.86 14.69 -9.05
CA THR A 170 -9.75 15.83 -8.12
C THR A 170 -11.09 16.31 -7.55
N LYS A 171 -12.22 15.88 -8.11
CA LYS A 171 -13.56 16.23 -7.62
C LYS A 171 -14.08 15.31 -6.54
N PHE A 172 -13.50 14.11 -6.41
CA PHE A 172 -13.98 13.08 -5.48
C PHE A 172 -12.88 12.10 -5.08
N GLN A 173 -11.62 12.55 -5.02
CA GLN A 173 -10.46 11.72 -4.72
C GLN A 173 -10.58 11.01 -3.36
N SER A 174 -11.10 11.66 -2.35
CA SER A 174 -11.25 11.12 -0.99
C SER A 174 -12.28 9.98 -0.86
N VAL A 175 -12.91 9.60 -1.97
CA VAL A 175 -13.93 8.54 -2.00
C VAL A 175 -13.67 7.49 -3.08
N LEU A 176 -12.53 7.59 -3.75
CA LEU A 176 -12.11 6.59 -4.74
C LEU A 176 -11.57 5.32 -4.07
N GLY A 177 -11.36 4.32 -4.89
CA GLY A 177 -10.70 3.09 -4.49
C GLY A 177 -11.54 2.21 -3.57
N PHE A 178 -10.85 1.53 -2.66
CA PHE A 178 -11.44 0.48 -1.84
C PHE A 178 -12.52 0.99 -0.89
N HIS A 179 -12.31 2.14 -0.22
CA HIS A 179 -13.24 2.59 0.83
C HIS A 179 -14.58 3.07 0.30
N GLY A 180 -14.60 3.72 -0.88
CA GLY A 180 -15.85 4.04 -1.56
C GLY A 180 -16.62 2.82 -2.02
N MET A 181 -15.92 1.81 -2.56
CA MET A 181 -16.52 0.53 -2.95
C MET A 181 -17.01 -0.27 -1.74
N GLU A 182 -16.25 -0.27 -0.65
CA GLU A 182 -16.63 -0.91 0.62
C GLU A 182 -17.97 -0.36 1.15
N PHE A 183 -18.12 0.98 1.14
CA PHE A 183 -19.36 1.63 1.52
C PHE A 183 -20.56 1.11 0.73
N VAL A 184 -20.40 0.93 -0.58
CA VAL A 184 -21.49 0.44 -1.44
C VAL A 184 -21.82 -1.03 -1.18
N LEU A 185 -20.82 -1.87 -0.93
CA LEU A 185 -20.98 -3.32 -0.85
C LEU A 185 -21.37 -3.83 0.53
N PHE A 186 -20.98 -3.15 1.61
CA PHE A 186 -21.10 -3.66 2.97
C PHE A 186 -21.83 -2.71 3.92
N ARG A 187 -22.46 -3.26 4.96
CA ARG A 187 -23.00 -2.56 6.14
C ARG A 187 -22.91 -3.48 7.36
N ASN A 188 -22.43 -2.93 8.48
CA ASN A 188 -22.38 -3.61 9.78
C ASN A 188 -21.73 -5.01 9.68
N GLY A 189 -20.62 -5.12 8.97
CA GLY A 189 -19.86 -6.36 8.81
C GLY A 189 -20.47 -7.39 7.85
N LYS A 190 -21.51 -7.02 7.08
CA LYS A 190 -22.25 -7.94 6.20
C LYS A 190 -22.35 -7.38 4.80
N ASN A 191 -22.46 -8.26 3.81
CA ASN A 191 -22.87 -7.89 2.46
C ASN A 191 -24.23 -7.19 2.51
N ARG A 192 -24.39 -6.10 1.75
CA ARG A 192 -25.73 -5.47 1.60
C ARG A 192 -26.70 -6.41 0.89
N THR A 193 -27.99 -6.22 1.13
CA THR A 193 -29.03 -7.04 0.49
C THR A 193 -29.49 -6.46 -0.84
N ALA A 194 -30.06 -7.32 -1.69
CA ALA A 194 -30.63 -6.88 -2.95
C ALA A 194 -31.78 -5.89 -2.75
N GLU A 195 -32.57 -6.03 -1.67
CA GLU A 195 -33.63 -5.09 -1.30
C GLU A 195 -33.06 -3.73 -0.96
N ALA A 196 -31.97 -3.67 -0.19
CA ALA A 196 -31.32 -2.42 0.18
C ALA A 196 -30.80 -1.67 -1.05
N LEU A 197 -30.18 -2.38 -2.00
CA LEU A 197 -29.63 -1.78 -3.22
C LEU A 197 -30.68 -1.50 -4.33
N LYS A 198 -31.92 -1.97 -4.19
CA LYS A 198 -33.05 -1.56 -5.04
C LYS A 198 -33.74 -0.28 -4.57
N ALA A 199 -33.50 0.13 -3.32
CA ALA A 199 -34.08 1.31 -2.70
C ALA A 199 -33.07 2.47 -2.62
N ASN A 200 -33.45 3.57 -1.98
CA ASN A 200 -32.53 4.58 -1.52
C ASN A 200 -31.75 4.04 -0.30
N ASP A 201 -30.52 4.54 -0.10
CA ASP A 201 -29.73 4.19 1.08
C ASP A 201 -30.43 4.62 2.37
N THR A 202 -30.31 3.82 3.42
CA THR A 202 -30.87 4.10 4.74
C THR A 202 -29.84 4.63 5.73
N GLU A 203 -28.58 4.69 5.33
CA GLU A 203 -27.48 5.20 6.15
C GLU A 203 -27.70 6.68 6.48
N GLU A 204 -27.38 7.09 7.70
CA GLU A 204 -27.54 8.47 8.13
C GLU A 204 -26.80 9.44 7.18
N GLY A 205 -27.52 10.45 6.73
CA GLY A 205 -26.99 11.42 5.77
C GLY A 205 -27.03 10.96 4.31
N MET A 206 -27.33 9.69 4.00
CA MET A 206 -27.33 9.13 2.64
C MET A 206 -28.74 8.85 2.07
N THR A 207 -29.82 9.14 2.77
CA THR A 207 -31.20 8.78 2.40
C THR A 207 -31.69 9.34 1.06
N SER A 208 -30.97 10.29 0.46
CA SER A 208 -31.25 10.80 -0.90
C SER A 208 -30.49 10.04 -1.99
N VAL A 209 -29.58 9.15 -1.64
CA VAL A 209 -28.75 8.35 -2.57
C VAL A 209 -29.57 7.16 -3.04
N LYS A 210 -29.59 6.93 -4.33
CA LYS A 210 -30.29 5.77 -4.95
C LYS A 210 -29.32 4.62 -5.09
N GLY A 211 -29.76 3.41 -4.75
CA GLY A 211 -28.92 2.20 -4.89
C GLY A 211 -28.39 1.99 -6.31
N ILE A 212 -29.16 2.32 -7.35
CA ILE A 212 -28.67 2.24 -8.74
C ILE A 212 -27.52 3.22 -9.02
N ASP A 213 -27.48 4.39 -8.35
CA ASP A 213 -26.43 5.37 -8.51
C ASP A 213 -25.16 4.95 -7.71
N GLU A 214 -25.35 4.29 -6.55
CA GLU A 214 -24.26 3.60 -5.84
C GLU A 214 -23.60 2.50 -6.69
N LEU A 215 -24.42 1.70 -7.40
CA LEU A 215 -23.93 0.63 -8.26
C LEU A 215 -23.21 1.18 -9.51
N ALA A 216 -23.67 2.30 -10.06
CA ALA A 216 -22.97 3.00 -11.14
C ALA A 216 -21.59 3.51 -10.69
N PHE A 217 -21.52 4.12 -9.49
CA PHE A 217 -20.26 4.50 -8.86
C PHE A 217 -19.35 3.29 -8.63
N LEU A 218 -19.87 2.22 -8.03
CA LEU A 218 -19.12 0.99 -7.76
C LEU A 218 -18.43 0.45 -9.02
N GLN A 219 -19.18 0.29 -10.14
CA GLN A 219 -18.59 -0.23 -11.37
C GLN A 219 -17.56 0.71 -11.98
N ALA A 220 -17.74 2.03 -11.85
CA ALA A 220 -16.82 3.04 -12.37
C ALA A 220 -15.49 3.02 -11.60
N VAL A 221 -15.57 3.00 -10.26
CA VAL A 221 -14.39 2.94 -9.38
C VAL A 221 -13.68 1.58 -9.52
N ALA A 222 -14.41 0.48 -9.64
CA ALA A 222 -13.80 -0.84 -9.89
C ALA A 222 -13.09 -0.90 -11.26
N ALA A 223 -13.59 -0.19 -12.27
CA ALA A 223 -12.93 -0.07 -13.57
C ALA A 223 -11.62 0.74 -13.48
N ASP A 224 -11.62 1.79 -12.67
CA ASP A 224 -10.43 2.60 -12.39
C ASP A 224 -9.39 1.80 -11.59
N VAL A 225 -9.77 1.16 -10.49
CA VAL A 225 -8.89 0.27 -9.70
C VAL A 225 -8.28 -0.84 -10.55
N LYS A 226 -9.02 -1.42 -11.49
CA LYS A 226 -8.49 -2.38 -12.48
C LYS A 226 -7.35 -1.77 -13.30
N ASN A 227 -7.48 -0.52 -13.73
CA ASN A 227 -6.46 0.15 -14.53
C ASN A 227 -5.22 0.51 -13.69
N ILE A 228 -5.43 1.03 -12.47
CA ILE A 228 -4.34 1.42 -11.57
C ILE A 228 -3.55 0.19 -11.09
N THR A 229 -4.22 -0.92 -10.77
CA THR A 229 -3.53 -2.16 -10.37
C THR A 229 -2.77 -2.81 -11.53
N ALA A 230 -3.27 -2.70 -12.76
CA ALA A 230 -2.52 -3.08 -13.97
C ALA A 230 -1.28 -2.18 -14.15
N LEU A 231 -1.41 -0.89 -13.84
CA LEU A 231 -0.30 0.05 -13.89
C LEU A 231 0.78 -0.29 -12.86
N LEU A 232 0.41 -0.66 -11.63
CA LEU A 232 1.35 -1.13 -10.61
C LEU A 232 2.12 -2.37 -11.08
N GLU A 233 1.45 -3.38 -11.63
CA GLU A 233 2.14 -4.55 -12.20
C GLU A 233 3.12 -4.13 -13.29
N PHE A 234 2.69 -3.27 -14.21
CA PHE A 234 3.52 -2.85 -15.34
C PHE A 234 4.72 -2.01 -14.92
N THR A 235 4.56 -1.06 -14.02
CA THR A 235 5.65 -0.19 -13.56
C THR A 235 6.71 -0.97 -12.79
N TRP A 236 6.33 -2.02 -12.06
CA TRP A 236 7.27 -2.91 -11.39
C TRP A 236 7.98 -3.90 -12.33
N MET A 237 7.25 -4.46 -13.31
CA MET A 237 7.74 -5.57 -14.12
C MET A 237 8.18 -5.17 -15.54
N GLY A 238 7.78 -4.00 -16.02
CA GLY A 238 8.07 -3.55 -17.38
C GLY A 238 7.52 -4.53 -18.43
N SER A 239 8.38 -4.92 -19.38
CA SER A 239 8.01 -5.87 -20.45
C SER A 239 7.64 -7.27 -19.94
N ALA A 240 8.01 -7.63 -18.71
CA ALA A 240 7.66 -8.93 -18.10
C ALA A 240 6.26 -8.96 -17.49
N ALA A 241 5.53 -7.83 -17.45
CA ALA A 241 4.13 -7.80 -17.04
C ALA A 241 3.25 -8.72 -17.89
N SER A 242 2.13 -9.19 -17.32
CA SER A 242 1.21 -10.12 -18.00
C SER A 242 0.63 -9.53 -19.30
N ASN A 243 0.23 -10.40 -20.23
CA ASN A 243 -0.40 -9.95 -21.47
C ASN A 243 -1.77 -9.30 -21.20
N GLU A 244 -2.49 -9.78 -20.20
CA GLU A 244 -3.76 -9.22 -19.73
C GLU A 244 -3.56 -7.79 -19.23
N THR A 245 -2.54 -7.54 -18.42
CA THR A 245 -2.16 -6.21 -17.94
C THR A 245 -1.80 -5.28 -19.10
N LYS A 246 -0.98 -5.74 -20.04
CA LYS A 246 -0.65 -4.96 -21.24
C LYS A 246 -1.88 -4.63 -22.09
N SER A 247 -2.83 -5.57 -22.20
CA SER A 247 -4.10 -5.35 -22.89
C SER A 247 -4.97 -4.30 -22.18
N VAL A 248 -5.05 -4.36 -20.84
CA VAL A 248 -5.77 -3.33 -20.05
C VAL A 248 -5.18 -1.96 -20.32
N LEU A 249 -3.86 -1.82 -20.22
CA LEU A 249 -3.17 -0.54 -20.35
C LEU A 249 -3.17 0.01 -21.78
N SER A 250 -3.18 -0.85 -22.80
CA SER A 250 -3.33 -0.40 -24.20
C SER A 250 -4.70 0.24 -24.46
N ASN A 251 -5.73 -0.21 -23.77
CA ASN A 251 -7.09 0.36 -23.83
C ASN A 251 -7.27 1.58 -22.88
N ALA A 252 -6.39 1.75 -21.91
CA ALA A 252 -6.45 2.81 -20.90
C ALA A 252 -5.15 3.64 -20.87
N SER A 253 -4.61 3.98 -22.04
CA SER A 253 -3.31 4.70 -22.15
C SER A 253 -3.29 6.06 -21.44
N TYR A 254 -4.44 6.65 -21.17
CA TYR A 254 -4.58 7.89 -20.41
C TYR A 254 -4.02 7.80 -18.98
N VAL A 255 -3.96 6.62 -18.37
CA VAL A 255 -3.42 6.45 -17.00
C VAL A 255 -1.93 6.77 -16.90
N PHE A 256 -1.19 6.78 -18.03
CA PHE A 256 0.22 7.15 -18.03
C PHE A 256 0.46 8.66 -17.98
N THR A 257 -0.53 9.49 -18.26
CA THR A 257 -0.34 10.94 -18.40
C THR A 257 0.05 11.66 -17.13
N SER A 258 -0.30 11.10 -15.97
CA SER A 258 0.01 11.64 -14.65
C SER A 258 1.26 11.05 -14.00
N LEU A 259 1.89 10.05 -14.63
CA LEU A 259 3.00 9.34 -14.02
C LEU A 259 4.33 10.11 -14.14
N ARG A 260 5.09 10.08 -13.05
CA ARG A 260 6.49 10.53 -13.09
C ARG A 260 7.31 9.61 -14.00
N TYR A 261 8.18 10.19 -14.80
CA TYR A 261 9.08 9.44 -15.69
C TYR A 261 8.38 8.35 -16.54
N ASN A 262 7.11 8.59 -16.94
CA ASN A 262 6.27 7.61 -17.64
C ASN A 262 6.14 6.27 -16.89
N GLY A 263 6.11 6.31 -15.55
CA GLY A 263 6.01 5.12 -14.70
C GLY A 263 7.29 4.32 -14.54
N LEU A 264 8.42 4.90 -14.90
CA LEU A 264 9.75 4.34 -14.62
C LEU A 264 10.26 4.84 -13.26
N ALA A 265 11.24 4.14 -12.69
CA ALA A 265 11.94 4.58 -11.49
C ALA A 265 12.67 5.93 -11.71
N ALA A 266 13.16 6.53 -10.65
CA ALA A 266 13.65 7.90 -10.60
C ALA A 266 14.72 8.26 -11.67
N ASN A 267 15.45 7.28 -12.21
CA ASN A 267 16.40 7.49 -13.30
C ASN A 267 15.73 7.56 -14.69
N GLY A 268 14.41 7.32 -14.80
CA GLY A 268 13.66 7.38 -16.05
C GLY A 268 13.99 6.29 -17.08
N THR A 269 14.71 5.23 -16.68
CA THR A 269 15.21 4.20 -17.61
C THR A 269 14.86 2.78 -17.26
N MET A 270 14.50 2.51 -16.00
CA MET A 270 14.25 1.16 -15.47
C MET A 270 12.86 1.06 -14.87
N CYS A 271 12.22 -0.12 -14.97
CA CYS A 271 11.07 -0.43 -14.13
C CYS A 271 11.53 -0.62 -12.67
N TYR A 272 10.61 -0.50 -11.71
CA TYR A 272 10.97 -0.48 -10.28
C TYR A 272 11.66 -1.77 -9.82
N GLY A 273 11.25 -2.93 -10.32
CA GLY A 273 11.94 -4.18 -10.01
C GLY A 273 13.39 -4.22 -10.52
N GLN A 274 13.65 -3.73 -11.73
CA GLN A 274 15.02 -3.63 -12.25
C GLN A 274 15.84 -2.61 -11.48
N HIS A 275 15.24 -1.49 -11.09
CA HIS A 275 15.90 -0.46 -10.30
C HIS A 275 16.36 -1.00 -8.94
N LEU A 276 15.52 -1.78 -8.25
CA LEU A 276 15.88 -2.43 -6.99
C LEU A 276 17.00 -3.47 -7.16
N LEU A 277 17.05 -4.13 -8.32
CA LEU A 277 18.05 -5.14 -8.67
C LEU A 277 19.37 -4.55 -9.24
N SER A 278 19.49 -3.23 -9.31
CA SER A 278 20.64 -2.57 -9.94
C SER A 278 21.20 -1.43 -9.06
N PRO A 279 21.54 -1.69 -7.78
CA PRO A 279 22.11 -0.67 -6.91
C PRO A 279 23.45 -0.20 -7.48
N SER A 280 23.63 1.11 -7.61
CA SER A 280 24.86 1.74 -8.09
C SER A 280 24.92 3.19 -7.66
N ALA A 281 26.07 3.84 -7.84
CA ALA A 281 26.25 5.25 -7.53
C ALA A 281 25.27 6.18 -8.28
N THR A 282 24.68 5.71 -9.38
CA THR A 282 23.73 6.48 -10.21
C THR A 282 22.26 6.08 -9.98
N THR A 283 21.99 5.09 -9.15
CA THR A 283 20.63 4.71 -8.72
C THR A 283 20.35 5.18 -7.30
N GLY A 284 19.08 5.28 -6.92
CA GLY A 284 18.69 5.75 -5.59
C GLY A 284 19.17 4.87 -4.44
N TYR A 285 19.46 3.59 -4.68
CA TYR A 285 19.84 2.64 -3.63
C TYR A 285 21.34 2.58 -3.33
N HIS A 286 22.21 3.03 -4.23
CA HIS A 286 23.67 3.13 -4.12
C HIS A 286 24.42 1.83 -3.83
N SER A 287 23.90 0.94 -2.99
CA SER A 287 24.53 -0.33 -2.58
C SER A 287 23.48 -1.41 -2.31
N TRP A 288 23.91 -2.67 -2.17
CA TRP A 288 23.04 -3.76 -1.75
C TRP A 288 22.50 -3.58 -0.32
N GLN A 289 23.27 -2.98 0.58
CA GLN A 289 22.81 -2.60 1.91
C GLN A 289 21.71 -1.54 1.82
N GLY A 290 21.85 -0.55 0.93
CA GLY A 290 20.81 0.43 0.67
C GLY A 290 19.52 -0.21 0.18
N THR A 291 19.62 -1.23 -0.67
CA THR A 291 18.47 -2.04 -1.10
C THR A 291 17.83 -2.81 0.06
N MET A 292 18.66 -3.48 0.90
CA MET A 292 18.17 -4.17 2.10
C MET A 292 17.47 -3.20 3.05
N ASN A 293 18.07 -2.03 3.28
CA ASN A 293 17.49 -1.00 4.14
C ASN A 293 16.14 -0.51 3.61
N GLN A 294 16.00 -0.34 2.28
CA GLN A 294 14.71 0.02 1.68
C GLN A 294 13.63 -1.04 1.98
N ILE A 295 13.97 -2.33 1.91
CA ILE A 295 13.00 -3.40 2.16
C ILE A 295 12.65 -3.47 3.65
N PHE A 296 13.65 -3.41 4.56
CA PHE A 296 13.43 -3.49 6.00
C PHE A 296 12.73 -2.25 6.57
N ILE A 297 13.20 -1.05 6.23
CA ILE A 297 12.72 0.21 6.82
C ILE A 297 11.66 0.85 5.95
N GLY A 298 11.99 1.17 4.69
CA GLY A 298 11.05 1.83 3.78
C GLY A 298 9.81 1.01 3.43
N GLY A 299 9.88 -0.32 3.62
CA GLY A 299 8.78 -1.24 3.44
C GLY A 299 8.25 -1.79 4.77
N CYS A 300 8.95 -2.80 5.33
CA CYS A 300 8.42 -3.58 6.45
C CYS A 300 8.18 -2.76 7.72
N ASP A 301 9.13 -1.91 8.13
CA ASP A 301 8.98 -1.08 9.33
C ASP A 301 7.94 0.00 9.14
N ASN A 302 7.89 0.60 7.95
CA ASN A 302 6.92 1.66 7.64
C ASN A 302 5.48 1.19 7.87
N ILE A 303 5.11 0.02 7.33
CA ILE A 303 3.74 -0.50 7.56
C ILE A 303 3.53 -0.96 9.00
N CYS A 304 4.56 -1.43 9.72
CA CYS A 304 4.44 -1.69 11.15
C CYS A 304 4.08 -0.43 11.94
N ALA A 305 4.79 0.67 11.70
CA ALA A 305 4.54 1.94 12.35
C ALA A 305 3.13 2.46 12.03
N GLU A 306 2.71 2.36 10.77
CA GLU A 306 1.37 2.77 10.36
C GLU A 306 0.28 1.94 11.04
N VAL A 307 0.40 0.61 11.03
CA VAL A 307 -0.58 -0.28 11.70
C VAL A 307 -0.65 -0.01 13.20
N ALA A 308 0.51 0.13 13.87
CA ALA A 308 0.53 0.31 15.31
C ALA A 308 0.04 1.70 15.75
N ASP A 309 0.53 2.77 15.11
CA ASP A 309 0.28 4.14 15.57
C ASP A 309 -0.97 4.76 14.95
N GLN A 310 -1.18 4.59 13.66
CA GLN A 310 -2.28 5.23 12.93
C GLN A 310 -3.50 4.32 12.85
N LYS A 311 -3.40 3.17 12.18
CA LYS A 311 -4.54 2.29 11.87
C LYS A 311 -5.21 1.73 13.13
N LEU A 312 -4.45 1.22 14.11
CA LEU A 312 -4.97 0.78 15.41
C LEU A 312 -4.93 1.89 16.46
N GLY A 313 -3.81 2.63 16.50
CA GLY A 313 -3.47 3.53 17.60
C GLY A 313 -4.40 4.72 17.74
N GLN A 314 -4.76 5.40 16.66
CA GLN A 314 -5.60 6.61 16.74
C GLN A 314 -6.98 6.29 17.35
N ALA A 315 -7.71 5.34 16.78
CA ALA A 315 -9.03 4.98 17.30
C ALA A 315 -8.97 4.43 18.73
N TYR A 316 -7.91 3.65 19.07
CA TYR A 316 -7.68 3.18 20.42
C TYR A 316 -7.48 4.34 21.41
N ARG A 317 -6.59 5.32 21.08
CA ARG A 317 -6.35 6.49 21.94
C ARG A 317 -7.61 7.32 22.14
N VAL A 318 -8.39 7.54 21.10
CA VAL A 318 -9.68 8.26 21.21
C VAL A 318 -10.64 7.52 22.09
N ALA A 319 -10.83 6.20 21.88
CA ALA A 319 -11.76 5.36 22.66
C ALA A 319 -11.38 5.26 24.14
N THR A 320 -10.09 5.38 24.48
CA THR A 320 -9.59 5.32 25.86
C THR A 320 -9.39 6.70 26.50
N GLY A 321 -9.81 7.79 25.83
CA GLY A 321 -9.70 9.16 26.35
C GLY A 321 -8.31 9.80 26.26
N ASN A 322 -7.40 9.21 25.50
CA ASN A 322 -6.01 9.64 25.33
C ASN A 322 -5.74 10.22 23.93
N ALA A 323 -6.78 10.76 23.26
CA ALA A 323 -6.65 11.31 21.91
C ALA A 323 -5.52 12.34 21.81
N GLY A 324 -4.62 12.13 20.87
CA GLY A 324 -3.53 13.02 20.51
C GLY A 324 -3.93 14.09 19.50
N VAL A 325 -2.91 14.64 18.85
CA VAL A 325 -3.02 15.59 17.76
C VAL A 325 -2.24 15.02 16.58
N THR A 326 -2.88 15.00 15.40
CA THR A 326 -2.26 14.53 14.16
C THR A 326 -1.14 15.46 13.70
N GLU A 327 -0.32 15.04 12.75
CA GLU A 327 0.76 15.87 12.18
C GLU A 327 0.23 17.20 11.60
N ASP A 328 -1.01 17.21 11.10
CA ASP A 328 -1.66 18.43 10.59
C ASP A 328 -2.23 19.33 11.69
N GLY A 329 -2.07 18.97 12.95
CA GLY A 329 -2.53 19.74 14.11
C GLY A 329 -4.03 19.56 14.42
N GLU A 330 -4.70 18.62 13.78
CA GLU A 330 -6.08 18.25 14.08
C GLU A 330 -6.16 17.22 15.24
N ARG A 331 -7.25 17.20 15.97
CA ARG A 331 -7.45 16.18 17.01
C ARG A 331 -7.75 14.84 16.37
N GLU A 332 -7.14 13.78 16.89
CA GLU A 332 -7.43 12.41 16.47
C GLU A 332 -8.94 12.10 16.56
N SER A 333 -9.45 11.36 15.60
CA SER A 333 -10.86 11.00 15.48
C SER A 333 -11.08 9.50 15.62
N ILE A 334 -12.20 9.12 16.26
CA ILE A 334 -12.67 7.74 16.30
C ILE A 334 -13.04 7.22 14.90
N ASP A 335 -13.37 8.11 13.97
CA ASP A 335 -13.74 7.76 12.60
C ASP A 335 -12.52 7.34 11.76
N TYR A 336 -11.30 7.47 12.32
CA TYR A 336 -10.07 7.00 11.69
C TYR A 336 -9.92 5.48 11.83
N ILE A 337 -10.96 4.76 11.39
CA ILE A 337 -11.00 3.30 11.36
C ILE A 337 -11.09 2.85 9.92
N GLU A 338 -10.15 2.02 9.49
CA GLU A 338 -10.15 1.39 8.20
C GLU A 338 -11.15 0.22 8.15
N SER A 339 -11.80 0.03 7.00
CA SER A 339 -12.81 -1.02 6.78
C SER A 339 -14.00 -0.99 7.76
N PRO A 340 -14.63 0.21 7.98
CA PRO A 340 -15.68 0.37 9.00
C PRO A 340 -17.00 -0.28 8.60
N TYR A 341 -17.27 -0.51 7.32
CA TYR A 341 -18.54 -1.06 6.82
C TYR A 341 -18.53 -2.58 6.71
N SER A 342 -17.38 -3.15 6.36
CA SER A 342 -17.17 -4.60 6.25
C SER A 342 -16.71 -5.24 7.55
N HIS A 343 -16.30 -4.44 8.55
CA HIS A 343 -15.68 -4.87 9.81
C HIS A 343 -14.43 -5.73 9.60
N ARG A 344 -13.66 -5.46 8.56
CA ARG A 344 -12.49 -6.26 8.18
C ARG A 344 -11.17 -5.78 8.78
N SER A 345 -11.13 -4.68 9.52
CA SER A 345 -9.91 -4.03 9.99
C SER A 345 -8.84 -5.01 10.52
N PHE A 346 -9.19 -5.94 11.43
CA PHE A 346 -8.22 -6.93 11.92
C PHE A 346 -7.73 -7.91 10.85
N ILE A 347 -8.53 -8.19 9.80
CA ILE A 347 -8.14 -9.04 8.69
C ILE A 347 -7.15 -8.27 7.82
N ASP A 348 -7.45 -7.02 7.51
CA ASP A 348 -6.67 -6.16 6.65
C ASP A 348 -5.31 -5.87 7.33
N TYR A 349 -5.30 -5.52 8.61
CA TYR A 349 -4.04 -5.33 9.37
C TYR A 349 -3.22 -6.62 9.51
N GLN A 350 -3.85 -7.80 9.60
CA GLN A 350 -3.14 -9.06 9.58
C GLN A 350 -2.52 -9.32 8.19
N ASP A 351 -3.21 -8.95 7.11
CA ASP A 351 -2.67 -9.05 5.75
C ASP A 351 -1.51 -8.05 5.54
N ASN A 352 -1.50 -6.87 6.20
CA ASN A 352 -0.33 -5.98 6.26
C ASN A 352 0.87 -6.71 6.92
N ILE A 353 0.67 -7.38 8.04
CA ILE A 353 1.77 -8.14 8.68
C ILE A 353 2.18 -9.36 7.84
N TYR A 354 1.27 -9.97 7.09
CA TYR A 354 1.64 -10.99 6.11
C TYR A 354 2.47 -10.44 4.95
N SER A 355 2.31 -9.17 4.55
CA SER A 355 3.19 -8.54 3.56
C SER A 355 4.64 -8.49 4.06
N ILE A 356 4.83 -8.19 5.35
CA ILE A 356 6.13 -8.22 6.02
C ILE A 356 6.67 -9.65 6.07
N LYS A 357 5.86 -10.62 6.51
CA LYS A 357 6.24 -12.03 6.53
C LYS A 357 6.71 -12.50 5.15
N ASN A 358 5.94 -12.20 4.11
CA ASN A 358 6.26 -12.56 2.73
C ASN A 358 7.61 -11.97 2.31
N SER A 359 7.87 -10.70 2.64
CA SER A 359 9.14 -10.01 2.35
C SER A 359 10.31 -10.68 3.08
N LEU A 360 10.17 -10.96 4.37
CA LEU A 360 11.21 -11.58 5.19
C LEU A 360 11.46 -13.05 4.84
N TYR A 361 10.41 -13.82 4.54
CA TYR A 361 10.48 -15.25 4.22
C TYR A 361 10.78 -15.53 2.75
N GLY A 362 10.66 -14.51 1.87
CA GLY A 362 10.91 -14.65 0.43
C GLY A 362 9.89 -15.56 -0.29
N THR A 363 8.66 -15.65 0.20
CA THR A 363 7.56 -16.45 -0.36
C THR A 363 6.21 -15.81 -0.02
N ARG A 364 5.20 -15.99 -0.88
CA ARG A 364 3.82 -15.56 -0.65
C ARG A 364 2.97 -16.55 0.16
N ASP A 365 3.53 -17.70 0.51
CA ASP A 365 2.83 -18.67 1.35
C ASP A 365 2.81 -18.17 2.81
N VAL A 366 1.69 -17.60 3.23
CA VAL A 366 1.49 -17.10 4.59
C VAL A 366 1.56 -18.22 5.65
N ASN A 367 1.42 -19.49 5.25
CA ASN A 367 1.52 -20.64 6.12
C ASN A 367 2.96 -21.24 6.17
N ALA A 368 3.88 -20.67 5.38
CA ALA A 368 5.27 -21.13 5.41
C ALA A 368 5.84 -21.03 6.84
N THR A 369 6.37 -22.12 7.34
CA THR A 369 7.05 -22.21 8.64
C THR A 369 8.57 -22.08 8.52
N THR A 370 9.09 -22.23 7.29
CA THR A 370 10.51 -22.15 6.98
C THR A 370 10.73 -21.08 5.91
N PRO A 371 11.64 -20.13 6.14
CA PRO A 371 12.00 -19.14 5.12
C PRO A 371 12.63 -19.80 3.88
N ALA A 372 12.44 -19.20 2.70
CA ALA A 372 13.12 -19.62 1.48
C ALA A 372 14.65 -19.50 1.62
N GLU A 373 15.40 -20.32 0.87
CA GLU A 373 16.87 -20.33 0.92
C GLU A 373 17.48 -18.94 0.70
N ASN A 374 16.98 -18.21 -0.29
CA ASN A 374 17.42 -16.84 -0.60
C ASN A 374 16.40 -15.81 -0.07
N SER A 375 16.16 -15.82 1.24
CA SER A 375 15.28 -14.87 1.93
C SER A 375 16.05 -13.97 2.87
N MET A 376 15.41 -12.88 3.34
CA MET A 376 15.99 -12.00 4.36
C MET A 376 16.35 -12.75 5.63
N MET A 377 15.45 -13.62 6.13
CA MET A 377 15.69 -14.43 7.33
C MET A 377 16.85 -15.40 7.13
N SER A 378 16.98 -16.00 5.96
CA SER A 378 18.11 -16.90 5.63
C SER A 378 19.44 -16.13 5.51
N LEU A 379 19.41 -14.90 4.99
CA LEU A 379 20.57 -14.01 4.96
C LEU A 379 21.04 -13.66 6.38
N LEU A 380 20.14 -13.18 7.24
CA LEU A 380 20.43 -12.84 8.63
C LEU A 380 21.02 -14.03 9.39
N LYS A 381 20.46 -15.23 9.18
CA LYS A 381 20.99 -16.48 9.74
C LYS A 381 22.39 -16.78 9.26
N LYS A 382 22.65 -16.69 7.96
CA LYS A 382 23.97 -16.93 7.34
C LYS A 382 25.02 -15.97 7.85
N MET A 383 24.64 -14.72 8.09
CA MET A 383 25.49 -13.67 8.61
C MET A 383 25.65 -13.73 10.14
N ASN A 384 25.00 -14.68 10.82
CA ASN A 384 25.02 -14.86 12.28
C ASN A 384 24.44 -13.67 13.05
N TYR A 385 23.35 -13.07 12.57
CA TYR A 385 22.63 -12.03 13.30
C TYR A 385 22.09 -12.59 14.61
N SER A 386 22.52 -12.02 15.75
CA SER A 386 22.15 -12.52 17.08
C SER A 386 20.68 -12.31 17.44
N GLY A 387 20.02 -11.26 16.86
CA GLY A 387 18.60 -10.92 17.07
C GLY A 387 17.63 -11.73 16.18
N LEU A 388 18.10 -12.74 15.43
CA LEU A 388 17.24 -13.48 14.48
C LEU A 388 16.03 -14.14 15.15
N ASN A 389 16.21 -14.71 16.35
CA ASN A 389 15.11 -15.34 17.09
C ASN A 389 14.12 -14.30 17.61
N ASP A 390 14.59 -13.15 18.05
CA ASP A 390 13.74 -12.06 18.56
C ASP A 390 12.88 -11.49 17.43
N LEU A 391 13.44 -11.23 16.25
CA LEU A 391 12.70 -10.83 15.05
C LEU A 391 11.67 -11.90 14.64
N SER A 392 12.03 -13.18 14.63
CA SER A 392 11.11 -14.27 14.31
C SER A 392 9.95 -14.37 15.30
N ASN A 393 10.24 -14.24 16.59
CA ASN A 393 9.26 -14.28 17.65
C ASN A 393 8.32 -13.06 17.60
N ALA A 394 8.85 -11.85 17.35
CA ALA A 394 8.07 -10.63 17.21
C ALA A 394 7.11 -10.72 16.02
N LEU A 395 7.57 -11.20 14.86
CA LEU A 395 6.72 -11.43 13.68
C LEU A 395 5.58 -12.41 13.97
N ASN A 396 5.90 -13.56 14.57
CA ASN A 396 4.89 -14.55 14.90
C ASN A 396 3.89 -14.04 15.95
N ASN A 397 4.36 -13.28 16.93
CA ASN A 397 3.50 -12.69 17.96
C ASN A 397 2.55 -11.64 17.36
N ALA A 398 3.01 -10.77 16.46
CA ALA A 398 2.16 -9.79 15.78
C ALA A 398 1.05 -10.48 14.95
N ILE A 399 1.38 -11.55 14.21
CA ILE A 399 0.40 -12.33 13.46
C ILE A 399 -0.61 -12.99 14.41
N GLN A 400 -0.15 -13.60 15.51
CA GLN A 400 -0.99 -14.34 16.43
C GLN A 400 -1.92 -13.45 17.25
N THR A 401 -1.49 -12.26 17.67
CA THR A 401 -2.35 -11.32 18.39
C THR A 401 -3.45 -10.77 17.50
N LEU A 402 -3.15 -10.43 16.25
CA LEU A 402 -4.16 -10.04 15.26
C LEU A 402 -5.13 -11.18 14.95
N GLU A 403 -4.64 -12.44 14.84
CA GLU A 403 -5.51 -13.62 14.68
C GLU A 403 -6.44 -13.79 15.88
N THR A 404 -5.94 -13.60 17.08
CA THR A 404 -6.73 -13.67 18.33
C THR A 404 -7.79 -12.56 18.38
N ALA A 405 -7.41 -11.33 18.02
CA ALA A 405 -8.33 -10.20 17.96
C ALA A 405 -9.43 -10.42 16.91
N LYS A 406 -9.07 -10.88 15.73
CA LYS A 406 -9.98 -11.23 14.63
C LYS A 406 -11.01 -12.27 15.05
N ASN A 407 -10.60 -13.29 15.81
CA ASN A 407 -11.43 -14.41 16.24
C ASN A 407 -12.16 -14.15 17.59
N SER A 408 -12.06 -12.95 18.15
CA SER A 408 -12.69 -12.60 19.44
C SER A 408 -14.21 -12.52 19.39
N GLY A 409 -14.82 -12.54 18.21
CA GLY A 409 -16.26 -12.36 17.99
C GLY A 409 -16.71 -10.89 18.04
N LYS A 410 -15.76 -9.95 18.19
CA LYS A 410 -15.99 -8.50 18.16
C LYS A 410 -15.03 -7.84 17.19
N SER A 411 -15.56 -7.01 16.30
CA SER A 411 -14.73 -6.24 15.37
C SER A 411 -14.00 -5.08 16.04
N PHE A 412 -13.02 -4.52 15.35
CA PHE A 412 -12.33 -3.32 15.80
C PHE A 412 -13.29 -2.11 15.90
N VAL A 413 -14.22 -2.00 14.95
CA VAL A 413 -15.22 -0.92 14.90
C VAL A 413 -16.13 -0.95 16.14
N GLU A 414 -16.50 -2.15 16.63
CA GLU A 414 -17.39 -2.29 17.79
C GLU A 414 -16.70 -1.96 19.12
N GLU A 415 -15.41 -2.27 19.24
CA GLU A 415 -14.68 -2.10 20.51
C GLU A 415 -13.23 -1.64 20.28
N PRO A 416 -13.02 -0.41 19.74
CA PRO A 416 -11.67 0.07 19.43
C PRO A 416 -10.78 0.31 20.65
N GLY A 417 -11.36 0.51 21.85
CA GLY A 417 -10.64 0.68 23.13
C GLY A 417 -10.40 -0.62 23.91
N ALA A 418 -10.68 -1.79 23.34
CA ALA A 418 -10.53 -3.06 24.05
C ALA A 418 -9.04 -3.44 24.26
N GLN A 419 -8.75 -4.22 25.33
CA GLN A 419 -7.39 -4.68 25.65
C GLN A 419 -6.74 -5.43 24.48
N ARG A 420 -7.49 -6.25 23.73
CA ARG A 420 -6.97 -6.96 22.55
C ARG A 420 -6.42 -6.03 21.47
N VAL A 421 -6.93 -4.78 21.34
CA VAL A 421 -6.39 -3.77 20.43
C VAL A 421 -5.04 -3.30 20.92
N LYS A 422 -4.91 -3.03 22.23
CA LYS A 422 -3.63 -2.67 22.84
C LYS A 422 -2.59 -3.77 22.67
N ASP A 423 -3.00 -5.03 22.85
CA ASP A 423 -2.12 -6.17 22.66
C ASP A 423 -1.60 -6.26 21.21
N CYS A 424 -2.44 -5.95 20.21
CA CYS A 424 -2.02 -5.85 18.81
C CYS A 424 -1.05 -4.69 18.59
N ILE A 425 -1.35 -3.49 19.13
CA ILE A 425 -0.46 -2.32 19.05
C ILE A 425 0.93 -2.67 19.61
N ASP A 426 0.98 -3.27 20.79
CA ASP A 426 2.25 -3.61 21.45
C ASP A 426 3.03 -4.67 20.66
N ALA A 427 2.34 -5.67 20.13
CA ALA A 427 2.97 -6.73 19.35
C ALA A 427 3.55 -6.22 18.03
N VAL A 428 2.81 -5.34 17.33
CA VAL A 428 3.28 -4.73 16.07
C VAL A 428 4.39 -3.71 16.31
N SER A 429 4.30 -2.91 17.37
CA SER A 429 5.39 -2.00 17.77
C SER A 429 6.68 -2.75 18.10
N ASN A 430 6.59 -3.90 18.80
CA ASN A 430 7.77 -4.74 19.05
C ASN A 430 8.36 -5.32 17.75
N LEU A 431 7.52 -5.68 16.76
CA LEU A 431 8.01 -6.11 15.46
C LEU A 431 8.78 -4.99 14.74
N SER A 432 8.27 -3.75 14.78
CA SER A 432 8.96 -2.56 14.25
C SER A 432 10.35 -2.39 14.89
N GLU A 433 10.46 -2.49 16.21
CA GLU A 433 11.74 -2.41 16.92
C GLU A 433 12.74 -3.48 16.44
N GLU A 434 12.31 -4.71 16.28
CA GLU A 434 13.18 -5.82 15.84
C GLU A 434 13.59 -5.68 14.35
N LEU A 435 12.71 -5.15 13.49
CA LEU A 435 13.04 -4.81 12.09
C LEU A 435 14.13 -3.73 12.04
N ASN A 436 14.00 -2.68 12.84
CA ASN A 436 14.99 -1.59 12.94
C ASN A 436 16.35 -2.09 13.45
N LYS A 437 16.37 -3.00 14.45
CA LYS A 437 17.62 -3.62 14.92
C LYS A 437 18.29 -4.44 13.81
N ALA A 438 17.52 -5.22 13.05
CA ALA A 438 18.05 -6.02 11.94
C ALA A 438 18.61 -5.15 10.80
N ALA A 439 17.90 -4.09 10.42
CA ALA A 439 18.35 -3.13 9.41
C ALA A 439 19.62 -2.41 9.84
N THR A 440 19.65 -1.92 11.05
CA THR A 440 20.85 -1.26 11.63
C THR A 440 22.04 -2.21 11.62
N TRP A 441 21.83 -3.47 12.03
CA TRP A 441 22.87 -4.47 12.03
C TRP A 441 23.43 -4.75 10.63
N ILE A 442 22.59 -4.88 9.60
CA ILE A 442 23.02 -5.05 8.20
C ILE A 442 23.87 -3.87 7.75
N ASN A 443 23.44 -2.64 8.04
CA ASN A 443 24.15 -1.43 7.63
C ASN A 443 25.54 -1.30 8.28
N LEU A 444 25.75 -1.90 9.45
CA LEU A 444 27.04 -1.88 10.15
C LEU A 444 28.04 -2.93 9.62
N GLN A 445 27.62 -3.89 8.78
CA GLN A 445 28.50 -4.95 8.30
C GLN A 445 29.53 -4.49 7.25
N ASP A 446 29.37 -3.30 6.66
CA ASP A 446 30.34 -2.71 5.72
C ASP A 446 31.46 -1.90 6.40
N ALA A 447 31.36 -1.67 7.71
CA ALA A 447 32.33 -0.87 8.46
C ALA A 447 33.51 -1.70 8.99
N ILE A 448 33.60 -2.99 8.65
CA ILE A 448 34.67 -3.92 9.00
C ILE A 448 35.29 -4.47 7.70
#